data_bd1023e8019f0ac750ed9973ba12a69d
#
_entry.id   bd1023e8019f0ac750ed9973ba12a69d
#
_cell.length_a   1.000
_cell.length_b   1.000
_cell.length_c   1.000
_cell.angle_alpha   90.00
_cell.angle_beta   90.00
_cell.angle_gamma   90.00
#
_symmetry.space_group_name_H-M   'P 1'
#
loop_
_entity.id
_entity.type
_entity.pdbx_description
1 polymer ?
#
loop_
_entity_poly.entity_id
_entity_poly.type
_entity_poly.pdbx_seq_one_letter_code
_entity_poly.pdbx_strand_id
1 'polypeptide(L)'
;MRSDRPKPLHRLCGRPMVLHVLHALAELDLERAVVVVGHGASRVTKAVSEQPPPGLHLDFVEQRVQRGTGDAVSVALTAFPDDDLDDGDIIVLPGDTPLLRPPTLAALVRQHRRAEAAATLLTARLADPTGYGRVTRDRNDRVARVVEQPDATPEELAIDEVNTSIYVFRHSVLAPALRRLTPDNAQGEYYLTDVVAVLHDAGYPIVSMVVDDSMEVAGVNDRHQLSVAEAELRARINERWMRRGVTMVDPEATYVDTTVELARDVVLYPGTHLQGHTVVEAGAELGPNTQLSDCRVGAGAAVTATIGVNAEVGAEARVGPWGYLAPGSRVPERTETGPGYHATPA
;
A
#
# COMPACT_ATOMS: atom_id res chain seq x y z
N MET A 1 -6.98 -15.01 -2.94
CA MET A 1 -7.59 -14.64 -1.63
C MET A 1 -8.71 -15.59 -1.15
N ARG A 2 -9.41 -16.31 -2.02
CA ARG A 2 -10.60 -17.13 -1.68
C ARG A 2 -11.59 -16.34 -0.81
N SER A 3 -12.09 -15.21 -1.32
CA SER A 3 -12.91 -14.24 -0.57
C SER A 3 -13.88 -13.52 -1.51
N ASP A 4 -15.09 -13.22 -1.02
CA ASP A 4 -16.06 -12.35 -1.72
C ASP A 4 -15.64 -10.86 -1.68
N ARG A 5 -14.68 -10.52 -0.82
CA ARG A 5 -14.08 -9.18 -0.79
C ARG A 5 -13.12 -9.03 -1.95
N PRO A 6 -13.23 -7.99 -2.78
CA PRO A 6 -12.24 -7.68 -3.80
C PRO A 6 -10.82 -7.62 -3.21
N LYS A 7 -9.84 -8.18 -3.93
CA LYS A 7 -8.45 -8.27 -3.48
C LYS A 7 -7.90 -6.92 -2.96
N PRO A 8 -8.07 -5.79 -3.67
CA PRO A 8 -7.54 -4.50 -3.22
C PRO A 8 -8.16 -3.94 -1.94
N LEU A 9 -9.32 -4.50 -1.50
CA LEU A 9 -10.04 -4.07 -0.29
C LEU A 9 -9.70 -4.87 0.97
N HIS A 10 -8.80 -5.83 0.90
CA HIS A 10 -8.26 -6.45 2.12
C HIS A 10 -7.42 -5.42 2.88
N ARG A 11 -7.60 -5.39 4.20
CA ARG A 11 -6.98 -4.38 5.06
C ARG A 11 -5.64 -4.85 5.61
N LEU A 12 -4.73 -3.89 5.77
CA LEU A 12 -3.49 -3.97 6.55
C LEU A 12 -3.45 -2.77 7.48
N CYS A 13 -3.20 -2.98 8.76
CA CYS A 13 -3.17 -1.94 9.79
C CYS A 13 -4.32 -0.92 9.62
N GLY A 14 -5.56 -1.44 9.52
CA GLY A 14 -6.81 -0.67 9.43
C GLY A 14 -7.19 -0.14 8.04
N ARG A 15 -6.27 -0.09 7.07
CA ARG A 15 -6.48 0.52 5.75
C ARG A 15 -6.53 -0.52 4.62
N PRO A 16 -7.43 -0.41 3.61
CA PRO A 16 -7.42 -1.23 2.40
C PRO A 16 -6.09 -1.16 1.64
N MET A 17 -5.63 -2.30 1.05
CA MET A 17 -4.37 -2.37 0.30
C MET A 17 -4.21 -1.27 -0.75
N VAL A 18 -5.23 -1.06 -1.58
CA VAL A 18 -5.19 -0.04 -2.63
C VAL A 18 -4.98 1.37 -2.08
N LEU A 19 -5.51 1.66 -0.90
CA LEU A 19 -5.32 2.98 -0.26
C LEU A 19 -3.87 3.18 0.24
N HIS A 20 -3.14 2.13 0.60
CA HIS A 20 -1.71 2.26 0.91
C HIS A 20 -0.93 2.69 -0.33
N VAL A 21 -1.20 2.08 -1.49
CA VAL A 21 -0.57 2.46 -2.77
C VAL A 21 -0.92 3.90 -3.15
N LEU A 22 -2.20 4.28 -3.05
CA LEU A 22 -2.64 5.63 -3.37
C LEU A 22 -2.08 6.70 -2.41
N HIS A 23 -1.92 6.36 -1.12
CA HIS A 23 -1.24 7.26 -0.17
C HIS A 23 0.25 7.42 -0.47
N ALA A 24 0.92 6.36 -0.93
CA ALA A 24 2.32 6.48 -1.36
C ALA A 24 2.45 7.38 -2.60
N LEU A 25 1.48 7.32 -3.53
CA LEU A 25 1.41 8.20 -4.69
C LEU A 25 1.12 9.66 -4.32
N ALA A 26 0.25 9.89 -3.34
CA ALA A 26 -0.14 11.25 -2.93
C ALA A 26 1.02 12.09 -2.34
N GLU A 27 2.14 11.46 -1.98
CA GLU A 27 3.35 12.16 -1.56
C GLU A 27 4.23 12.62 -2.75
N LEU A 28 3.86 12.24 -3.98
CA LEU A 28 4.48 12.73 -5.20
C LEU A 28 3.67 13.91 -5.75
N ASP A 29 4.34 14.81 -6.47
CA ASP A 29 3.68 15.90 -7.20
C ASP A 29 3.07 15.34 -8.49
N LEU A 30 1.83 14.87 -8.39
CA LEU A 30 1.07 14.26 -9.48
C LEU A 30 -0.13 15.12 -9.83
N GLU A 31 -0.36 15.32 -11.11
CA GLU A 31 -1.54 16.05 -11.62
C GLU A 31 -2.82 15.26 -11.35
N ARG A 32 -2.78 13.93 -11.57
CA ARG A 32 -3.92 13.02 -11.34
C ARG A 32 -3.47 11.59 -11.19
N ALA A 33 -4.36 10.75 -10.66
CA ALA A 33 -4.21 9.30 -10.67
C ALA A 33 -5.48 8.64 -11.23
N VAL A 34 -5.32 7.70 -12.14
CA VAL A 34 -6.41 6.91 -12.73
C VAL A 34 -6.40 5.52 -12.11
N VAL A 35 -7.48 5.16 -11.43
CA VAL A 35 -7.66 3.84 -10.84
C VAL A 35 -8.44 2.96 -11.79
N VAL A 36 -7.76 1.95 -12.36
CA VAL A 36 -8.41 0.95 -13.20
C VAL A 36 -9.10 -0.07 -12.30
N VAL A 37 -10.40 -0.17 -12.44
CA VAL A 37 -11.24 -1.11 -11.68
C VAL A 37 -11.80 -2.18 -12.60
N GLY A 38 -11.94 -3.39 -12.10
CA GLY A 38 -12.48 -4.54 -12.83
C GLY A 38 -13.49 -5.29 -11.96
N HIS A 39 -13.17 -6.53 -11.58
CA HIS A 39 -14.05 -7.31 -10.71
C HIS A 39 -14.35 -6.58 -9.38
N GLY A 40 -15.63 -6.38 -9.09
CA GLY A 40 -16.08 -5.63 -7.91
C GLY A 40 -15.86 -4.12 -8.00
N ALA A 41 -15.83 -3.55 -9.22
CA ALA A 41 -15.57 -2.14 -9.52
C ALA A 41 -16.30 -1.17 -8.58
N SER A 42 -17.64 -1.31 -8.45
CA SER A 42 -18.45 -0.43 -7.59
C SER A 42 -18.00 -0.40 -6.12
N ARG A 43 -17.58 -1.56 -5.59
CA ARG A 43 -17.13 -1.67 -4.20
C ARG A 43 -15.75 -1.03 -4.01
N VAL A 44 -14.83 -1.19 -4.99
CA VAL A 44 -13.50 -0.57 -4.96
C VAL A 44 -13.62 0.93 -5.10
N THR A 45 -14.37 1.41 -6.10
CA THR A 45 -14.62 2.85 -6.32
C THR A 45 -15.21 3.49 -5.07
N LYS A 46 -16.27 2.89 -4.49
CA LYS A 46 -16.88 3.40 -3.27
C LYS A 46 -15.87 3.52 -2.13
N ALA A 47 -15.14 2.44 -1.84
CA ALA A 47 -14.19 2.42 -0.72
C ALA A 47 -13.05 3.45 -0.87
N VAL A 48 -12.57 3.67 -2.10
CA VAL A 48 -11.53 4.68 -2.38
C VAL A 48 -12.11 6.09 -2.31
N SER A 49 -13.33 6.31 -2.84
CA SER A 49 -13.99 7.63 -2.81
C SER A 49 -14.41 8.07 -1.41
N GLU A 50 -14.67 7.13 -0.49
CA GLU A 50 -15.00 7.44 0.92
C GLU A 50 -13.77 7.88 1.73
N GLN A 51 -12.56 7.48 1.32
CA GLN A 51 -11.30 7.77 2.02
C GLN A 51 -10.19 8.14 1.04
N PRO A 52 -10.38 9.17 0.18
CA PRO A 52 -9.36 9.54 -0.79
C PRO A 52 -8.12 10.10 -0.08
N PRO A 53 -6.91 9.79 -0.58
CA PRO A 53 -5.71 10.44 -0.09
C PRO A 53 -5.79 11.96 -0.30
N PRO A 54 -5.36 12.78 0.66
CA PRO A 54 -5.42 14.22 0.53
C PRO A 54 -4.52 14.71 -0.63
N GLY A 55 -5.02 15.68 -1.38
CA GLY A 55 -4.26 16.32 -2.47
C GLY A 55 -4.14 15.51 -3.77
N LEU A 56 -4.65 14.29 -3.84
CA LEU A 56 -4.62 13.46 -5.04
C LEU A 56 -5.96 13.51 -5.78
N HIS A 57 -5.93 14.01 -7.02
CA HIS A 57 -7.10 13.92 -7.90
C HIS A 57 -7.25 12.49 -8.45
N LEU A 58 -8.42 11.88 -8.22
CA LEU A 58 -8.68 10.48 -8.58
C LEU A 58 -9.76 10.38 -9.63
N ASP A 59 -9.43 9.70 -10.74
CA ASP A 59 -10.38 9.24 -11.74
C ASP A 59 -10.50 7.72 -11.70
N PHE A 60 -11.64 7.19 -12.12
CA PHE A 60 -11.90 5.75 -12.18
C PHE A 60 -12.29 5.35 -13.59
N VAL A 61 -11.65 4.29 -14.09
CA VAL A 61 -12.02 3.67 -15.36
C VAL A 61 -12.26 2.18 -15.15
N GLU A 62 -13.26 1.64 -15.83
CA GLU A 62 -13.62 0.24 -15.70
C GLU A 62 -13.05 -0.59 -16.86
N GLN A 63 -12.17 -1.53 -16.56
CA GLN A 63 -11.80 -2.60 -17.46
C GLN A 63 -12.90 -3.69 -17.41
N ARG A 64 -13.87 -3.63 -18.31
CA ARG A 64 -15.04 -4.53 -18.30
C ARG A 64 -14.68 -5.98 -18.60
N VAL A 65 -13.69 -6.19 -19.45
CA VAL A 65 -13.16 -7.52 -19.80
C VAL A 65 -11.69 -7.55 -19.44
N GLN A 66 -11.30 -8.44 -18.53
CA GLN A 66 -9.91 -8.59 -18.09
C GLN A 66 -9.10 -9.29 -19.20
N ARG A 67 -8.45 -8.48 -20.06
CA ARG A 67 -7.61 -8.95 -21.16
C ARG A 67 -6.13 -8.86 -20.88
N GLY A 68 -5.75 -8.63 -19.64
CA GLY A 68 -4.37 -8.47 -19.19
C GLY A 68 -4.02 -7.06 -18.77
N THR A 69 -2.78 -6.88 -18.30
CA THR A 69 -2.27 -5.63 -17.72
C THR A 69 -2.04 -4.54 -18.77
N GLY A 70 -1.64 -4.90 -19.99
CA GLY A 70 -1.50 -3.95 -21.10
C GLY A 70 -2.84 -3.36 -21.55
N ASP A 71 -3.91 -4.16 -21.57
CA ASP A 71 -5.26 -3.69 -21.85
C ASP A 71 -5.75 -2.76 -20.72
N ALA A 72 -5.46 -3.07 -19.46
CA ALA A 72 -5.80 -2.20 -18.33
C ALA A 72 -5.18 -0.81 -18.45
N VAL A 73 -3.88 -0.74 -18.82
CA VAL A 73 -3.20 0.55 -19.03
C VAL A 73 -3.77 1.27 -20.27
N SER A 74 -4.11 0.54 -21.34
CA SER A 74 -4.75 1.14 -22.52
C SER A 74 -6.10 1.78 -22.17
N VAL A 75 -6.90 1.13 -21.32
CA VAL A 75 -8.16 1.69 -20.81
C VAL A 75 -7.89 2.91 -19.92
N ALA A 76 -6.86 2.87 -19.05
CA ALA A 76 -6.48 4.02 -18.22
C ALA A 76 -6.14 5.25 -19.07
N LEU A 77 -5.43 5.08 -20.17
CA LEU A 77 -5.03 6.19 -21.04
C LEU A 77 -6.22 6.93 -21.65
N THR A 78 -7.39 6.32 -21.75
CA THR A 78 -8.60 6.99 -22.25
C THR A 78 -9.15 8.07 -21.29
N ALA A 79 -8.69 8.09 -20.05
CA ALA A 79 -9.08 9.12 -19.06
C ALA A 79 -8.18 10.37 -19.14
N PHE A 80 -7.09 10.33 -19.91
CA PHE A 80 -6.23 11.50 -20.11
C PHE A 80 -6.71 12.31 -21.32
N PRO A 81 -6.83 13.63 -21.23
CA PRO A 81 -7.14 14.50 -22.37
C PRO A 81 -6.06 14.40 -23.45
N ASP A 82 -6.47 14.49 -24.73
CA ASP A 82 -5.54 14.43 -25.86
C ASP A 82 -4.49 15.57 -25.85
N ASP A 83 -4.81 16.71 -25.24
CA ASP A 83 -3.94 17.90 -25.18
C ASP A 83 -2.82 17.76 -24.13
N ASP A 84 -2.94 16.84 -23.14
CA ASP A 84 -1.96 16.63 -22.06
C ASP A 84 -0.89 15.59 -22.45
N LEU A 85 -0.91 15.05 -23.67
CA LEU A 85 -0.21 13.81 -24.03
C LEU A 85 1.28 13.97 -24.38
N ASP A 86 1.82 15.16 -24.61
CA ASP A 86 3.12 15.29 -25.26
C ASP A 86 4.36 15.30 -24.33
N ASP A 87 4.26 15.77 -23.08
CA ASP A 87 5.45 16.00 -22.23
C ASP A 87 5.47 15.33 -20.85
N GLY A 88 4.48 14.48 -20.53
CA GLY A 88 4.34 13.88 -19.20
C GLY A 88 4.98 12.50 -19.06
N ASP A 89 5.20 12.12 -17.79
CA ASP A 89 5.55 10.77 -17.40
C ASP A 89 4.34 10.06 -16.80
N ILE A 90 4.15 8.78 -17.10
CA ILE A 90 3.11 7.94 -16.51
C ILE A 90 3.74 6.92 -15.58
N ILE A 91 3.32 6.94 -14.31
CA ILE A 91 3.67 5.91 -13.34
C ILE A 91 2.57 4.84 -13.37
N VAL A 92 2.97 3.59 -13.58
CA VAL A 92 2.06 2.44 -13.52
C VAL A 92 2.39 1.61 -12.30
N LEU A 93 1.38 1.32 -11.47
CA LEU A 93 1.52 0.57 -10.22
C LEU A 93 0.45 -0.52 -10.10
N PRO A 94 0.77 -1.69 -9.56
CA PRO A 94 -0.24 -2.65 -9.14
C PRO A 94 -0.92 -2.20 -7.84
N GLY A 95 -2.22 -2.44 -7.72
CA GLY A 95 -3.01 -2.05 -6.54
C GLY A 95 -2.86 -2.97 -5.33
N ASP A 96 -1.91 -3.90 -5.35
CA ASP A 96 -1.69 -4.95 -4.35
C ASP A 96 -0.26 -5.00 -3.79
N THR A 97 0.48 -3.89 -3.90
CA THR A 97 1.81 -3.67 -3.31
C THR A 97 1.75 -2.65 -2.17
N PRO A 98 1.13 -3.00 -1.02
CA PRO A 98 0.78 -2.03 0.02
C PRO A 98 1.98 -1.49 0.82
N LEU A 99 3.17 -2.08 0.67
CA LEU A 99 4.37 -1.72 1.42
C LEU A 99 5.28 -0.72 0.68
N LEU A 100 4.88 -0.30 -0.52
CA LEU A 100 5.63 0.62 -1.37
C LEU A 100 5.83 1.98 -0.70
N ARG A 101 7.05 2.50 -0.74
CA ARG A 101 7.43 3.74 -0.05
C ARG A 101 7.52 4.93 -1.03
N PRO A 102 7.04 6.12 -0.62
CA PRO A 102 7.15 7.33 -1.43
C PRO A 102 8.58 7.69 -1.87
N PRO A 103 9.63 7.57 -1.01
CA PRO A 103 11.00 7.85 -1.43
C PRO A 103 11.49 6.96 -2.59
N THR A 104 11.07 5.69 -2.63
CA THR A 104 11.40 4.74 -3.70
C THR A 104 10.76 5.16 -5.02
N LEU A 105 9.48 5.53 -5.00
CA LEU A 105 8.79 6.07 -6.18
C LEU A 105 9.44 7.37 -6.67
N ALA A 106 9.74 8.29 -5.77
CA ALA A 106 10.41 9.53 -6.11
C ALA A 106 11.81 9.28 -6.71
N ALA A 107 12.55 8.28 -6.23
CA ALA A 107 13.83 7.88 -6.79
C ALA A 107 13.68 7.31 -8.21
N LEU A 108 12.66 6.47 -8.43
CA LEU A 108 12.35 5.88 -9.73
C LEU A 108 12.05 6.98 -10.78
N VAL A 109 11.20 7.96 -10.44
CA VAL A 109 10.90 9.10 -11.33
C VAL A 109 12.14 9.93 -11.60
N ARG A 110 12.94 10.23 -10.59
CA ARG A 110 14.20 10.97 -10.78
C ARG A 110 15.17 10.23 -11.71
N GLN A 111 15.30 8.91 -11.57
CA GLN A 111 16.14 8.10 -12.45
C GLN A 111 15.61 8.11 -13.89
N HIS A 112 14.30 7.96 -14.06
CA HIS A 112 13.63 8.04 -15.36
C HIS A 112 13.99 9.34 -16.12
N ARG A 113 13.79 10.47 -15.46
CA ARG A 113 14.04 11.80 -16.03
C ARG A 113 15.52 12.05 -16.30
N ARG A 114 16.42 11.62 -15.39
CA ARG A 114 17.87 11.74 -15.60
C ARG A 114 18.40 10.96 -16.78
N ALA A 115 17.83 9.77 -17.02
CA ALA A 115 18.23 8.90 -18.11
C ALA A 115 17.54 9.26 -19.44
N GLU A 116 16.64 10.25 -19.43
CA GLU A 116 15.75 10.55 -20.57
C GLU A 116 15.11 9.28 -21.14
N ALA A 117 14.75 8.36 -20.21
CA ALA A 117 14.28 7.02 -20.58
C ALA A 117 12.90 7.06 -21.22
N ALA A 118 12.62 6.09 -22.09
CA ALA A 118 11.28 5.81 -22.58
C ALA A 118 10.49 4.94 -21.60
N ALA A 119 11.22 4.07 -20.87
CA ALA A 119 10.68 3.27 -19.79
C ALA A 119 11.73 3.10 -18.68
N THR A 120 11.26 3.11 -17.43
CA THR A 120 12.06 2.75 -16.25
C THR A 120 11.30 1.73 -15.43
N LEU A 121 11.92 0.58 -15.18
CA LEU A 121 11.36 -0.51 -14.41
C LEU A 121 11.87 -0.43 -12.97
N LEU A 122 11.00 -0.56 -11.98
CA LEU A 122 11.41 -0.94 -10.65
C LEU A 122 11.58 -2.46 -10.62
N THR A 123 12.75 -2.95 -10.24
CA THR A 123 13.07 -4.38 -10.19
C THR A 123 13.50 -4.78 -8.78
N ALA A 124 13.50 -6.06 -8.48
CA ALA A 124 14.02 -6.61 -7.25
C ALA A 124 14.90 -7.83 -7.55
N ARG A 125 15.85 -8.13 -6.66
CA ARG A 125 16.55 -9.40 -6.69
C ARG A 125 16.00 -10.30 -5.60
N LEU A 126 15.53 -11.48 -5.99
CA LEU A 126 14.89 -12.44 -5.07
C LEU A 126 15.66 -13.74 -5.07
N ALA A 127 15.88 -14.32 -3.88
CA ALA A 127 16.43 -15.66 -3.74
C ALA A 127 15.49 -16.74 -4.32
N ASP A 128 14.18 -16.53 -4.21
CA ASP A 128 13.14 -17.32 -4.88
C ASP A 128 12.29 -16.40 -5.76
N PRO A 129 12.57 -16.33 -7.08
CA PRO A 129 11.86 -15.48 -8.01
C PRO A 129 10.56 -16.09 -8.54
N THR A 130 10.10 -17.21 -7.97
CA THR A 130 8.90 -17.93 -8.42
C THR A 130 7.66 -17.01 -8.43
N GLY A 131 6.93 -17.03 -9.53
CA GLY A 131 5.69 -16.26 -9.70
C GLY A 131 5.88 -14.85 -10.29
N TYR A 132 7.13 -14.42 -10.52
CA TYR A 132 7.44 -13.11 -11.11
C TYR A 132 7.94 -13.22 -12.56
N GLY A 133 7.77 -12.16 -13.33
CA GLY A 133 8.45 -11.99 -14.62
C GLY A 133 9.95 -11.75 -14.44
N ARG A 134 10.76 -12.27 -15.35
CA ARG A 134 12.23 -12.15 -15.34
C ARG A 134 12.68 -11.00 -16.22
N VAL A 135 13.58 -10.18 -15.71
CA VAL A 135 14.18 -9.08 -16.49
C VAL A 135 15.39 -9.61 -17.26
N THR A 136 15.31 -9.64 -18.58
CA THR A 136 16.40 -10.06 -19.43
C THR A 136 17.17 -8.88 -20.00
N ARG A 137 18.46 -9.07 -20.28
CA ARG A 137 19.34 -8.02 -20.76
C ARG A 137 19.98 -8.41 -22.09
N ASP A 138 20.28 -7.41 -22.90
CA ASP A 138 21.00 -7.61 -24.15
C ASP A 138 22.53 -7.77 -23.88
N ARG A 139 23.31 -7.94 -24.97
CA ARG A 139 24.78 -8.09 -24.90
C ARG A 139 25.52 -6.86 -24.34
N ASN A 140 24.85 -5.72 -24.26
CA ASN A 140 25.37 -4.47 -23.70
C ASN A 140 24.84 -4.20 -22.29
N ASP A 141 24.29 -5.20 -21.63
CA ASP A 141 23.69 -5.14 -20.29
C ASP A 141 22.47 -4.19 -20.19
N ARG A 142 21.82 -3.87 -21.31
CA ARG A 142 20.59 -3.05 -21.32
C ARG A 142 19.38 -3.94 -21.14
N VAL A 143 18.37 -3.46 -20.42
CA VAL A 143 17.07 -4.15 -20.31
C VAL A 143 16.51 -4.37 -21.71
N ALA A 144 16.28 -5.63 -22.07
CA ALA A 144 15.78 -6.02 -23.39
C ALA A 144 14.31 -6.39 -23.37
N ARG A 145 13.89 -7.21 -22.39
CA ARG A 145 12.50 -7.60 -22.24
C ARG A 145 12.23 -8.11 -20.83
N VAL A 146 10.97 -8.24 -20.49
CA VAL A 146 10.50 -8.98 -19.32
C VAL A 146 9.78 -10.22 -19.80
N VAL A 147 10.15 -11.39 -19.28
CA VAL A 147 9.54 -12.67 -19.64
C VAL A 147 8.71 -13.17 -18.46
N GLU A 148 7.41 -13.31 -18.65
CA GLU A 148 6.52 -13.84 -17.61
C GLU A 148 6.85 -15.31 -17.32
N GLN A 149 6.70 -15.75 -16.09
CA GLN A 149 7.10 -17.10 -15.67
C GLN A 149 6.50 -18.23 -16.52
N PRO A 150 5.22 -18.20 -16.95
CA PRO A 150 4.66 -19.26 -17.78
C PRO A 150 5.28 -19.37 -19.18
N ASP A 151 5.92 -18.30 -19.67
CA ASP A 151 6.51 -18.20 -20.99
C ASP A 151 8.05 -18.31 -20.96
N ALA A 152 8.65 -18.42 -19.77
CA ALA A 152 10.09 -18.40 -19.57
C ALA A 152 10.75 -19.75 -19.85
N THR A 153 11.90 -19.71 -20.53
CA THR A 153 12.78 -20.89 -20.70
C THR A 153 13.44 -21.26 -19.37
N PRO A 154 14.00 -22.48 -19.24
CA PRO A 154 14.75 -22.87 -18.04
C PRO A 154 15.91 -21.94 -17.71
N GLU A 155 16.60 -21.38 -18.72
CA GLU A 155 17.69 -20.43 -18.52
C GLU A 155 17.17 -19.10 -18.01
N GLU A 156 16.02 -18.62 -18.50
CA GLU A 156 15.39 -17.39 -18.02
C GLU A 156 14.82 -17.55 -16.62
N LEU A 157 14.29 -18.72 -16.26
CA LEU A 157 13.84 -19.01 -14.89
C LEU A 157 14.95 -18.91 -13.83
N ALA A 158 16.20 -19.07 -14.24
CA ALA A 158 17.37 -18.96 -13.35
C ALA A 158 17.77 -17.50 -13.03
N ILE A 159 17.16 -16.51 -13.72
CA ILE A 159 17.42 -15.08 -13.48
C ILE A 159 16.79 -14.68 -12.15
N ASP A 160 17.57 -14.03 -11.28
CA ASP A 160 17.16 -13.54 -9.96
C ASP A 160 16.53 -12.13 -9.97
N GLU A 161 16.79 -11.35 -11.05
CA GLU A 161 16.20 -10.02 -11.21
C GLU A 161 14.77 -10.15 -11.75
N VAL A 162 13.82 -9.71 -10.94
CA VAL A 162 12.39 -9.82 -11.23
C VAL A 162 11.75 -8.48 -11.51
N ASN A 163 10.72 -8.51 -12.35
CA ASN A 163 9.84 -7.39 -12.60
C ASN A 163 8.81 -7.24 -11.47
N THR A 164 8.66 -6.03 -10.94
CA THR A 164 7.72 -5.74 -9.85
C THR A 164 6.37 -5.19 -10.32
N SER A 165 6.18 -5.07 -11.64
CA SER A 165 5.02 -4.42 -12.27
C SER A 165 4.88 -2.94 -11.91
N ILE A 166 5.98 -2.29 -11.53
CA ILE A 166 6.05 -0.86 -11.23
C ILE A 166 6.93 -0.20 -12.29
N TYR A 167 6.37 0.78 -12.99
CA TYR A 167 7.03 1.41 -14.14
C TYR A 167 6.85 2.92 -14.13
N VAL A 168 7.80 3.61 -14.76
CA VAL A 168 7.60 4.96 -15.28
C VAL A 168 7.79 4.90 -16.80
N PHE A 169 6.83 5.38 -17.53
CA PHE A 169 6.88 5.49 -19.00
C PHE A 169 6.78 6.94 -19.41
N ARG A 170 7.52 7.31 -20.45
CA ARG A 170 7.26 8.56 -21.16
C ARG A 170 5.90 8.43 -21.86
N HIS A 171 5.00 9.36 -21.64
CA HIS A 171 3.64 9.29 -22.16
C HIS A 171 3.59 9.11 -23.69
N SER A 172 4.32 9.93 -24.43
CA SER A 172 4.31 9.95 -25.90
C SER A 172 4.67 8.62 -26.56
N VAL A 173 5.40 7.72 -25.86
CA VAL A 173 5.78 6.40 -26.43
C VAL A 173 4.91 5.25 -25.92
N LEU A 174 4.22 5.41 -24.81
CA LEU A 174 3.45 4.32 -24.18
C LEU A 174 2.25 3.91 -25.03
N ALA A 175 1.39 4.84 -25.44
CA ALA A 175 0.20 4.54 -26.25
C ALA A 175 0.52 3.89 -27.59
N PRO A 176 1.53 4.34 -28.39
CA PRO A 176 1.99 3.63 -29.58
C PRO A 176 2.50 2.22 -29.29
N ALA A 177 3.23 2.00 -28.21
CA ALA A 177 3.75 0.68 -27.83
C ALA A 177 2.61 -0.29 -27.43
N LEU A 178 1.64 0.16 -26.65
CA LEU A 178 0.48 -0.64 -26.26
C LEU A 178 -0.34 -1.13 -27.47
N ARG A 179 -0.46 -0.33 -28.52
CA ARG A 179 -1.15 -0.76 -29.77
C ARG A 179 -0.44 -1.88 -30.53
N ARG A 180 0.82 -2.17 -30.20
CA ARG A 180 1.61 -3.25 -30.83
C ARG A 180 1.57 -4.55 -30.06
N LEU A 181 0.98 -4.56 -28.86
CA LEU A 181 0.84 -5.78 -28.06
C LEU A 181 -0.06 -6.79 -28.74
N THR A 182 0.28 -8.05 -28.59
CA THR A 182 -0.53 -9.20 -29.02
C THR A 182 -0.78 -10.14 -27.84
N PRO A 183 -1.86 -10.94 -27.86
CA PRO A 183 -2.11 -11.92 -26.81
C PRO A 183 -1.44 -13.29 -27.12
N ASP A 184 -0.35 -13.31 -27.91
CA ASP A 184 0.36 -14.51 -28.34
C ASP A 184 1.30 -15.02 -27.24
N ASN A 185 0.73 -15.43 -26.09
CA ASN A 185 1.44 -15.92 -24.91
C ASN A 185 0.64 -17.02 -24.20
N ALA A 186 1.22 -17.65 -23.18
CA ALA A 186 0.64 -18.79 -22.47
C ALA A 186 -0.74 -18.49 -21.84
N GLN A 187 -1.04 -17.24 -21.51
CA GLN A 187 -2.30 -16.84 -20.88
C GLN A 187 -3.32 -16.25 -21.86
N GLY A 188 -2.91 -15.93 -23.10
CA GLY A 188 -3.76 -15.27 -24.09
C GLY A 188 -4.13 -13.83 -23.70
N GLU A 189 -3.27 -13.13 -22.97
CA GLU A 189 -3.49 -11.79 -22.46
C GLU A 189 -2.56 -10.76 -23.08
N TYR A 190 -2.96 -9.49 -23.08
CA TYR A 190 -2.09 -8.37 -23.43
C TYR A 190 -1.21 -8.03 -22.23
N TYR A 191 0.03 -8.51 -22.24
CA TYR A 191 0.97 -8.24 -21.16
C TYR A 191 1.56 -6.83 -21.26
N LEU A 192 1.51 -6.07 -20.19
CA LEU A 192 2.22 -4.77 -20.14
C LEU A 192 3.74 -4.95 -20.24
N THR A 193 4.25 -6.06 -19.74
CA THR A 193 5.68 -6.41 -19.82
C THR A 193 6.21 -6.47 -21.25
N ASP A 194 5.38 -6.79 -22.23
CA ASP A 194 5.78 -6.81 -23.65
C ASP A 194 6.07 -5.41 -24.23
N VAL A 195 5.56 -4.34 -23.59
CA VAL A 195 5.92 -2.96 -23.95
C VAL A 195 7.42 -2.74 -23.87
N VAL A 196 8.11 -3.39 -22.94
CA VAL A 196 9.56 -3.29 -22.77
C VAL A 196 10.29 -3.78 -24.02
N ALA A 197 9.92 -4.95 -24.53
CA ALA A 197 10.49 -5.49 -25.77
C ALA A 197 10.17 -4.59 -26.96
N VAL A 198 8.93 -4.12 -27.09
CA VAL A 198 8.51 -3.20 -28.18
C VAL A 198 9.35 -1.91 -28.18
N LEU A 199 9.63 -1.34 -27.03
CA LEU A 199 10.44 -0.13 -26.90
C LEU A 199 11.93 -0.41 -27.16
N HIS A 200 12.46 -1.54 -26.65
CA HIS A 200 13.83 -1.97 -26.91
C HIS A 200 14.10 -2.16 -28.39
N ASP A 201 13.23 -2.88 -29.10
CA ASP A 201 13.36 -3.17 -30.54
C ASP A 201 13.23 -1.90 -31.38
N ALA A 202 12.50 -0.90 -30.89
CA ALA A 202 12.43 0.42 -31.51
C ALA A 202 13.65 1.33 -31.20
N GLY A 203 14.60 0.85 -30.40
CA GLY A 203 15.85 1.56 -30.06
C GLY A 203 15.70 2.62 -28.96
N TYR A 204 14.60 2.62 -28.22
CA TYR A 204 14.39 3.55 -27.12
C TYR A 204 15.24 3.21 -25.89
N PRO A 205 15.70 4.20 -25.10
CA PRO A 205 16.43 3.97 -23.86
C PRO A 205 15.50 3.40 -22.78
N ILE A 206 15.87 2.25 -22.23
CA ILE A 206 15.17 1.60 -21.12
C ILE A 206 16.16 1.37 -19.98
N VAL A 207 15.77 1.73 -18.76
CA VAL A 207 16.59 1.53 -17.57
C VAL A 207 15.81 0.74 -16.51
N SER A 208 16.54 0.13 -15.58
CA SER A 208 15.95 -0.48 -14.39
C SER A 208 16.56 0.13 -13.12
N MET A 209 15.78 0.15 -12.06
CA MET A 209 16.21 0.49 -10.71
C MET A 209 15.92 -0.71 -9.80
N VAL A 210 16.96 -1.31 -9.26
CA VAL A 210 16.80 -2.39 -8.28
C VAL A 210 16.45 -1.76 -6.94
N VAL A 211 15.35 -2.21 -6.32
CA VAL A 211 14.98 -1.79 -4.98
C VAL A 211 15.88 -2.43 -3.93
N ASP A 212 16.27 -1.68 -2.89
CA ASP A 212 17.12 -2.18 -1.81
C ASP A 212 16.40 -3.17 -0.91
N ASP A 213 15.12 -2.90 -0.60
CA ASP A 213 14.25 -3.73 0.24
C ASP A 213 13.16 -4.36 -0.63
N SER A 214 13.31 -5.63 -0.97
CA SER A 214 12.35 -6.37 -1.79
C SER A 214 10.96 -6.47 -1.18
N MET A 215 10.82 -6.31 0.13
CA MET A 215 9.51 -6.30 0.80
C MET A 215 8.66 -5.09 0.39
N GLU A 216 9.27 -3.97 -0.01
CA GLU A 216 8.53 -2.80 -0.50
C GLU A 216 7.66 -3.11 -1.73
N VAL A 217 8.13 -4.00 -2.57
CA VAL A 217 7.51 -4.33 -3.87
C VAL A 217 6.81 -5.69 -3.86
N ALA A 218 6.69 -6.32 -2.69
CA ALA A 218 6.02 -7.60 -2.54
C ALA A 218 4.52 -7.47 -2.82
N GLY A 219 4.03 -8.19 -3.82
CA GLY A 219 2.61 -8.29 -4.14
C GLY A 219 1.88 -9.24 -3.19
N VAL A 220 0.67 -8.88 -2.80
CA VAL A 220 -0.18 -9.67 -1.89
C VAL A 220 -1.24 -10.43 -2.67
N ASN A 221 -1.05 -11.73 -2.92
CA ASN A 221 -1.96 -12.57 -3.71
C ASN A 221 -2.85 -13.49 -2.88
N ASP A 222 -2.41 -13.85 -1.69
CA ASP A 222 -3.11 -14.75 -0.79
C ASP A 222 -3.11 -14.24 0.66
N ARG A 223 -3.69 -15.03 1.58
CA ARG A 223 -3.81 -14.63 2.98
C ARG A 223 -2.51 -14.79 3.77
N HIS A 224 -1.63 -15.67 3.32
CA HIS A 224 -0.31 -15.80 3.92
C HIS A 224 0.54 -14.57 3.61
N GLN A 225 0.62 -14.18 2.33
CA GLN A 225 1.30 -12.95 1.92
C GLN A 225 0.69 -11.70 2.57
N LEU A 226 -0.65 -11.69 2.76
CA LEU A 226 -1.33 -10.62 3.49
C LEU A 226 -0.82 -10.55 4.94
N SER A 227 -0.69 -11.67 5.64
CA SER A 227 -0.21 -11.68 7.04
C SER A 227 1.26 -11.25 7.16
N VAL A 228 2.10 -11.61 6.18
CA VAL A 228 3.49 -11.17 6.12
C VAL A 228 3.57 -9.65 5.91
N ALA A 229 2.80 -9.13 4.95
CA ALA A 229 2.74 -7.68 4.70
C ALA A 229 2.17 -6.89 5.89
N GLU A 230 1.17 -7.45 6.61
CA GLU A 230 0.62 -6.87 7.84
C GLU A 230 1.69 -6.78 8.93
N ALA A 231 2.48 -7.84 9.14
CA ALA A 231 3.54 -7.86 10.15
C ALA A 231 4.63 -6.82 9.85
N GLU A 232 5.05 -6.73 8.59
CA GLU A 232 6.04 -5.74 8.15
C GLU A 232 5.53 -4.31 8.32
N LEU A 233 4.29 -4.03 7.88
CA LEU A 233 3.72 -2.69 8.03
C LEU A 233 3.55 -2.30 9.49
N ARG A 234 3.11 -3.23 10.36
CA ARG A 234 3.03 -3.03 11.81
C ARG A 234 4.39 -2.71 12.40
N ALA A 235 5.43 -3.43 12.01
CA ALA A 235 6.80 -3.16 12.48
C ALA A 235 7.24 -1.73 12.12
N ARG A 236 6.98 -1.28 10.88
CA ARG A 236 7.28 0.10 10.42
C ARG A 236 6.48 1.17 11.18
N ILE A 237 5.20 0.92 11.45
CA ILE A 237 4.34 1.84 12.21
C ILE A 237 4.86 1.96 13.64
N ASN A 238 5.14 0.84 14.30
CA ASN A 238 5.60 0.81 15.68
C ASN A 238 6.99 1.45 15.81
N GLU A 239 7.93 1.17 14.91
CA GLU A 239 9.24 1.84 14.87
C GLU A 239 9.08 3.36 14.73
N ARG A 240 8.21 3.83 13.84
CA ARG A 240 7.93 5.26 13.66
C ARG A 240 7.45 5.92 14.96
N TRP A 241 6.54 5.27 15.70
CA TRP A 241 6.04 5.80 16.97
C TRP A 241 7.09 5.77 18.06
N MET A 242 7.86 4.70 18.18
CA MET A 242 8.97 4.61 19.15
C MET A 242 10.01 5.71 18.90
N ARG A 243 10.36 5.98 17.64
CA ARG A 243 11.27 7.09 17.28
C ARG A 243 10.68 8.48 17.59
N ARG A 244 9.38 8.59 17.78
CA ARG A 244 8.67 9.82 18.15
C ARG A 244 8.41 9.94 19.67
N GLY A 245 8.97 9.03 20.47
CA GLY A 245 8.91 9.09 21.93
C GLY A 245 7.77 8.28 22.56
N VAL A 246 7.19 7.31 21.84
CA VAL A 246 6.26 6.33 22.40
C VAL A 246 7.06 5.13 22.92
N THR A 247 6.75 4.64 24.10
CA THR A 247 7.32 3.40 24.65
C THR A 247 6.41 2.22 24.32
N MET A 248 6.94 1.18 23.69
CA MET A 248 6.26 -0.09 23.47
C MET A 248 7.04 -1.19 24.19
N VAL A 249 6.41 -1.85 25.18
CA VAL A 249 7.05 -2.92 25.97
C VAL A 249 7.33 -4.15 25.09
N ASP A 250 6.39 -4.44 24.19
CA ASP A 250 6.51 -5.50 23.19
C ASP A 250 5.91 -5.00 21.87
N PRO A 251 6.75 -4.50 20.94
CA PRO A 251 6.28 -4.02 19.65
C PRO A 251 5.62 -5.10 18.77
N GLU A 252 6.00 -6.36 18.91
CA GLU A 252 5.41 -7.45 18.12
C GLU A 252 3.98 -7.78 18.58
N ALA A 253 3.70 -7.60 19.88
CA ALA A 253 2.37 -7.77 20.47
C ALA A 253 1.58 -6.46 20.60
N THR A 254 1.95 -5.41 19.86
CA THR A 254 1.28 -4.10 19.84
C THR A 254 0.78 -3.80 18.43
N TYR A 255 -0.52 -3.49 18.30
CA TYR A 255 -1.23 -3.31 17.03
C TYR A 255 -1.78 -1.89 16.94
N VAL A 256 -1.21 -1.10 16.04
CA VAL A 256 -1.58 0.31 15.85
C VAL A 256 -1.96 0.53 14.39
N ASP A 257 -3.19 0.95 14.15
CA ASP A 257 -3.66 1.28 12.80
C ASP A 257 -2.95 2.53 12.26
N THR A 258 -2.89 2.65 10.93
CA THR A 258 -2.22 3.76 10.24
C THR A 258 -2.80 5.14 10.54
N THR A 259 -4.07 5.18 10.99
CA THR A 259 -4.85 6.40 11.27
C THR A 259 -4.82 6.81 12.74
N VAL A 260 -4.18 6.00 13.60
CA VAL A 260 -4.03 6.29 15.03
C VAL A 260 -3.00 7.38 15.25
N GLU A 261 -3.27 8.27 16.19
CA GLU A 261 -2.36 9.33 16.63
C GLU A 261 -1.92 9.11 18.07
N LEU A 262 -0.60 9.09 18.28
CA LEU A 262 0.00 8.94 19.59
C LEU A 262 0.86 10.16 19.92
N ALA A 263 0.67 10.72 21.09
CA ALA A 263 1.56 11.76 21.61
C ALA A 263 2.85 11.14 22.20
N ARG A 264 3.81 11.99 22.53
CA ARG A 264 5.04 11.58 23.21
C ARG A 264 4.74 11.04 24.63
N ASP A 265 5.65 10.23 25.13
CA ASP A 265 5.59 9.64 26.48
C ASP A 265 4.38 8.71 26.71
N VAL A 266 3.66 8.32 25.66
CA VAL A 266 2.66 7.24 25.71
C VAL A 266 3.37 5.91 25.93
N VAL A 267 2.83 5.07 26.81
CA VAL A 267 3.32 3.71 27.09
C VAL A 267 2.29 2.68 26.63
N LEU A 268 2.70 1.77 25.76
CA LEU A 268 1.86 0.67 25.26
C LEU A 268 2.39 -0.66 25.79
N TYR A 269 1.54 -1.40 26.49
CA TYR A 269 1.83 -2.74 27.00
C TYR A 269 1.35 -3.83 26.00
N PRO A 270 1.84 -5.07 26.11
CA PRO A 270 1.51 -6.16 25.21
C PRO A 270 0.00 -6.42 25.07
N GLY A 271 -0.45 -6.78 23.90
CA GLY A 271 -1.86 -7.03 23.58
C GLY A 271 -2.71 -5.76 23.44
N THR A 272 -2.06 -4.61 23.32
CA THR A 272 -2.76 -3.35 23.03
C THR A 272 -3.09 -3.25 21.54
N HIS A 273 -4.38 -3.01 21.24
CA HIS A 273 -4.91 -2.78 19.88
C HIS A 273 -5.52 -1.39 19.81
N LEU A 274 -4.94 -0.50 19.00
CA LEU A 274 -5.45 0.83 18.73
C LEU A 274 -5.90 0.93 17.27
N GLN A 275 -7.18 1.17 17.06
CA GLN A 275 -7.82 1.06 15.76
C GLN A 275 -8.57 2.34 15.37
N GLY A 276 -8.81 2.49 14.05
CA GLY A 276 -9.56 3.61 13.52
C GLY A 276 -8.88 4.95 13.77
N HIS A 277 -9.67 5.95 14.15
CA HIS A 277 -9.18 7.31 14.45
C HIS A 277 -8.94 7.52 15.97
N THR A 278 -8.37 6.50 16.63
CA THR A 278 -8.01 6.62 18.05
C THR A 278 -6.88 7.62 18.25
N VAL A 279 -7.06 8.52 19.21
CA VAL A 279 -6.09 9.54 19.61
C VAL A 279 -5.70 9.32 21.07
N VAL A 280 -4.39 9.26 21.35
CA VAL A 280 -3.85 9.07 22.69
C VAL A 280 -2.95 10.23 23.04
N GLU A 281 -3.30 10.96 24.09
CA GLU A 281 -2.57 12.14 24.54
C GLU A 281 -1.35 11.77 25.41
N ALA A 282 -0.50 12.77 25.67
CA ALA A 282 0.81 12.58 26.30
C ALA A 282 0.77 11.89 27.66
N GLY A 283 1.71 11.00 27.89
CA GLY A 283 1.89 10.32 29.19
C GLY A 283 0.81 9.29 29.54
N ALA A 284 -0.09 8.97 28.59
CA ALA A 284 -1.08 7.92 28.83
C ALA A 284 -0.47 6.52 28.78
N GLU A 285 -0.99 5.60 29.59
CA GLU A 285 -0.55 4.20 29.67
C GLU A 285 -1.68 3.26 29.26
N LEU A 286 -1.46 2.45 28.22
CA LEU A 286 -2.48 1.55 27.66
C LEU A 286 -2.05 0.10 27.68
N GLY A 287 -2.92 -0.75 28.19
CA GLY A 287 -2.70 -2.19 28.26
C GLY A 287 -2.36 -2.71 29.67
N PRO A 288 -1.99 -4.01 29.82
CA PRO A 288 -2.04 -5.00 28.75
C PRO A 288 -3.47 -5.34 28.27
N ASN A 289 -3.59 -5.95 27.09
CA ASN A 289 -4.87 -6.44 26.54
C ASN A 289 -5.97 -5.37 26.42
N THR A 290 -5.62 -4.16 26.04
CA THR A 290 -6.56 -3.05 25.84
C THR A 290 -6.88 -2.91 24.34
N GLN A 291 -8.17 -2.78 23.99
CA GLN A 291 -8.64 -2.62 22.61
C GLN A 291 -9.49 -1.36 22.50
N LEU A 292 -9.01 -0.37 21.75
CA LEU A 292 -9.70 0.90 21.54
C LEU A 292 -9.89 1.17 20.04
N SER A 293 -11.14 1.42 19.66
CA SER A 293 -11.51 1.81 18.29
C SER A 293 -12.19 3.16 18.30
N ASP A 294 -11.66 4.11 17.51
CA ASP A 294 -12.23 5.46 17.37
C ASP A 294 -12.39 6.18 18.74
N CYS A 295 -11.45 5.95 19.66
CA CYS A 295 -11.49 6.48 21.02
C CYS A 295 -10.54 7.68 21.18
N ARG A 296 -10.84 8.53 22.16
CA ARG A 296 -9.92 9.56 22.64
C ARG A 296 -9.48 9.25 24.06
N VAL A 297 -8.18 9.22 24.30
CA VAL A 297 -7.59 9.00 25.64
C VAL A 297 -6.83 10.24 26.04
N GLY A 298 -7.24 10.85 27.13
CA GLY A 298 -6.64 12.08 27.67
C GLY A 298 -5.27 11.86 28.30
N ALA A 299 -4.58 12.98 28.52
CA ALA A 299 -3.21 12.99 29.03
C ALA A 299 -3.09 12.30 30.39
N GLY A 300 -2.06 11.48 30.57
CA GLY A 300 -1.80 10.78 31.84
C GLY A 300 -2.85 9.73 32.22
N ALA A 301 -3.81 9.42 31.38
CA ALA A 301 -4.80 8.38 31.65
C ALA A 301 -4.19 6.98 31.58
N ALA A 302 -4.69 6.07 32.44
CA ALA A 302 -4.30 4.66 32.44
C ALA A 302 -5.51 3.78 32.11
N VAL A 303 -5.38 2.94 31.06
CA VAL A 303 -6.48 2.06 30.60
C VAL A 303 -5.97 0.63 30.50
N THR A 304 -6.47 -0.25 31.36
CA THR A 304 -6.00 -1.62 31.50
C THR A 304 -7.07 -2.63 31.12
N ALA A 305 -6.73 -3.62 30.30
CA ALA A 305 -7.59 -4.76 29.92
C ALA A 305 -9.03 -4.33 29.61
N THR A 306 -9.20 -3.30 28.81
CA THR A 306 -10.46 -2.62 28.55
C THR A 306 -10.78 -2.63 27.05
N ILE A 307 -12.05 -2.81 26.70
CA ILE A 307 -12.55 -2.64 25.34
C ILE A 307 -13.34 -1.33 25.27
N GLY A 308 -12.98 -0.46 24.32
CA GLY A 308 -13.67 0.81 24.06
C GLY A 308 -13.94 1.02 22.57
N VAL A 309 -15.12 1.53 22.25
CA VAL A 309 -15.52 1.89 20.90
C VAL A 309 -16.15 3.27 20.90
N ASN A 310 -15.61 4.18 20.07
CA ASN A 310 -16.12 5.56 19.97
C ASN A 310 -16.39 6.18 21.35
N ALA A 311 -15.41 6.12 22.24
CA ALA A 311 -15.53 6.54 23.63
C ALA A 311 -14.43 7.54 24.01
N GLU A 312 -14.67 8.32 25.07
CA GLU A 312 -13.70 9.27 25.61
C GLU A 312 -13.26 8.85 27.02
N VAL A 313 -11.97 8.87 27.26
CA VAL A 313 -11.35 8.73 28.58
C VAL A 313 -10.69 10.05 28.93
N GLY A 314 -11.14 10.70 30.00
CA GLY A 314 -10.62 11.98 30.47
C GLY A 314 -9.18 11.89 30.99
N ALA A 315 -8.53 13.04 31.10
CA ALA A 315 -7.15 13.12 31.57
C ALA A 315 -7.00 12.56 32.99
N GLU A 316 -5.88 11.89 33.25
CA GLU A 316 -5.54 11.27 34.57
C GLU A 316 -6.57 10.23 35.05
N ALA A 317 -7.55 9.82 34.21
CA ALA A 317 -8.50 8.76 34.57
C ALA A 317 -7.81 7.38 34.59
N ARG A 318 -8.26 6.50 35.50
CA ARG A 318 -7.82 5.11 35.62
C ARG A 318 -8.98 4.18 35.32
N VAL A 319 -8.90 3.43 34.20
CA VAL A 319 -9.99 2.58 33.70
C VAL A 319 -9.58 1.12 33.71
N GLY A 320 -10.46 0.29 34.26
CA GLY A 320 -10.29 -1.16 34.25
C GLY A 320 -9.72 -1.72 35.58
N PRO A 321 -9.29 -3.00 35.59
CA PRO A 321 -9.29 -3.92 34.45
C PRO A 321 -10.71 -4.43 34.11
N TRP A 322 -10.81 -5.06 32.92
CA TRP A 322 -12.04 -5.65 32.36
C TRP A 322 -13.17 -4.62 32.15
N GLY A 323 -12.79 -3.41 31.76
CA GLY A 323 -13.73 -2.35 31.42
C GLY A 323 -14.36 -2.55 30.04
N TYR A 324 -15.59 -2.06 29.90
CA TYR A 324 -16.24 -1.87 28.60
C TYR A 324 -16.75 -0.43 28.48
N LEU A 325 -16.28 0.27 27.46
CA LEU A 325 -16.69 1.64 27.15
C LEU A 325 -17.56 1.60 25.88
N ALA A 326 -18.87 1.72 26.09
CA ALA A 326 -19.85 1.67 25.00
C ALA A 326 -19.72 2.90 24.08
N PRO A 327 -20.16 2.81 22.80
CA PRO A 327 -20.14 3.94 21.88
C PRO A 327 -20.83 5.18 22.43
N GLY A 328 -20.13 6.33 22.38
CA GLY A 328 -20.63 7.60 22.92
C GLY A 328 -20.47 7.77 24.43
N SER A 329 -19.85 6.81 25.12
CA SER A 329 -19.61 6.94 26.57
C SER A 329 -18.39 7.83 26.85
N ARG A 330 -18.41 8.40 28.04
CA ARG A 330 -17.32 9.25 28.55
C ARG A 330 -16.95 8.88 29.98
N VAL A 331 -15.69 8.66 30.25
CA VAL A 331 -15.13 8.56 31.58
C VAL A 331 -14.59 9.96 31.97
N PRO A 332 -15.07 10.60 33.04
CA PRO A 332 -14.58 11.92 33.44
C PRO A 332 -13.09 11.89 33.80
N GLU A 333 -12.46 13.06 33.75
CA GLU A 333 -11.08 13.23 34.21
C GLU A 333 -10.90 12.81 35.67
N ARG A 334 -9.70 12.29 36.02
CA ARG A 334 -9.33 11.86 37.38
C ARG A 334 -10.26 10.82 38.02
N THR A 335 -11.08 10.15 37.19
CA THR A 335 -11.98 9.09 37.66
C THR A 335 -11.21 7.77 37.76
N GLU A 336 -11.42 7.06 38.86
CA GLU A 336 -10.97 5.68 39.05
C GLU A 336 -12.16 4.74 39.03
N THR A 337 -12.23 3.83 38.01
CA THR A 337 -13.44 3.04 37.79
C THR A 337 -13.46 1.69 38.51
N GLY A 338 -12.30 1.12 38.76
CA GLY A 338 -12.17 -0.24 39.30
C GLY A 338 -12.51 -1.34 38.27
N PRO A 339 -12.43 -2.62 38.70
CA PRO A 339 -12.61 -3.76 37.80
C PRO A 339 -14.07 -3.94 37.34
N GLY A 340 -14.25 -4.39 36.09
CA GLY A 340 -15.57 -4.68 35.53
C GLY A 340 -16.43 -3.46 35.20
N TYR A 341 -15.82 -2.28 35.12
CA TYR A 341 -16.54 -1.04 34.82
C TYR A 341 -17.23 -1.07 33.45
N HIS A 342 -18.48 -0.64 33.43
CA HIS A 342 -19.27 -0.53 32.22
C HIS A 342 -19.76 0.91 32.05
N ALA A 343 -19.16 1.65 31.10
CA ALA A 343 -19.64 2.98 30.74
C ALA A 343 -20.77 2.88 29.71
N THR A 344 -21.88 3.54 29.98
CA THR A 344 -23.00 3.72 29.04
C THR A 344 -22.93 5.09 28.38
N PRO A 345 -23.54 5.27 27.19
CA PRO A 345 -23.68 6.61 26.60
C PRO A 345 -24.33 7.58 27.57
N ALA A 346 -23.91 8.84 27.55
CA ALA A 346 -24.47 9.91 28.37
C ALA A 346 -25.84 10.33 27.87
#